data_fe5dae976a3bfad7edd803311acc8dcb
#
_entry.id   fe5dae976a3bfad7edd803311acc8dcb
#
_cell.length_a   1.000
_cell.length_b   1.000
_cell.length_c   1.000
_cell.angle_alpha   90.00
_cell.angle_beta   90.00
_cell.angle_gamma   90.00
#
_symmetry.space_group_name_H-M   'P 1'
#
loop_
_entity.id
_entity.type
_entity.pdbx_description
1 polymer ?
#
loop_
_entity_poly.entity_id
_entity_poly.type
_entity_poly.pdbx_seq_one_letter_code
_entity_poly.pdbx_strand_id
1 'polypeptide(L)'
;MVDGGVEGSDDSGLRSIDLATLSGVLRVCDVELLLLDGNGPRAAFASRVHEEALFCSISCGFHCRGRFMLPPDWAMLGYLHATDETLSWCHGVPLTPGMALTIMPEGISEFTLSPGTHMTLMLLPVARVQRKLTELSLRSTPPAGQALSLFNLASEATPLARHYQQLHLQLGQGAGLQPEETETLLHEHVQALLGAGAADRPGCSRARRTHYLIAQRAENFMRLNLRRNIYMNEICDAAGVSERGLRYAFEDLFGTSPNRYLSMLRLCAACRSLSMADSSRRSVKAIALSCGLWDLSRFADNYRKVFGELPRDTLMRAPAQIGQPA
;
A
#
# COMPACT_ATOMS: atom_id res chain seq x y z
N MET A 1 -0.68 33.27 21.79
CA MET A 1 -0.33 32.01 22.46
C MET A 1 -1.28 30.96 21.94
N VAL A 2 -0.88 30.20 20.96
CA VAL A 2 -1.63 29.07 20.40
C VAL A 2 -0.83 27.84 20.73
N ASP A 3 -1.41 27.07 21.63
CA ASP A 3 -0.84 25.83 22.16
C ASP A 3 -0.89 24.77 21.06
N GLY A 4 0.28 24.46 20.50
CA GLY A 4 0.44 23.39 19.51
C GLY A 4 0.45 22.05 20.23
N GLY A 5 -0.63 21.27 20.05
CA GLY A 5 -0.73 19.92 20.57
C GLY A 5 0.48 19.08 20.13
N VAL A 6 1.25 18.62 21.10
CA VAL A 6 2.35 17.70 20.93
C VAL A 6 1.77 16.34 20.59
N GLU A 7 1.85 15.95 19.33
CA GLU A 7 1.56 14.59 18.87
C GLU A 7 2.61 13.65 19.48
N GLY A 8 2.14 12.61 20.16
CA GLY A 8 2.97 11.58 20.75
C GLY A 8 3.88 10.94 19.72
N SER A 9 5.18 11.05 19.88
CA SER A 9 6.15 10.25 19.16
C SER A 9 5.99 8.79 19.59
N ASP A 10 5.58 7.94 18.70
CA ASP A 10 5.75 6.50 18.85
C ASP A 10 7.28 6.25 18.97
N ASP A 11 7.68 5.31 19.81
CA ASP A 11 9.08 5.04 20.21
C ASP A 11 10.00 4.66 19.01
N SER A 12 9.43 4.58 17.80
CA SER A 12 10.10 4.24 16.54
C SER A 12 10.76 5.41 15.81
N GLY A 13 10.60 6.66 16.25
CA GLY A 13 11.11 7.85 15.56
C GLY A 13 10.48 8.15 14.19
N LEU A 14 9.46 7.38 13.78
CA LEU A 14 8.72 7.57 12.54
C LEU A 14 7.79 8.78 12.66
N ARG A 15 7.69 9.57 11.59
CA ARG A 15 6.75 10.71 11.55
C ARG A 15 5.34 10.23 11.22
N SER A 16 4.36 10.63 12.02
CA SER A 16 2.94 10.40 11.70
C SER A 16 2.55 11.22 10.47
N ILE A 17 1.89 10.58 9.53
CA ILE A 17 1.42 11.19 8.28
C ILE A 17 -0.03 10.79 7.99
N ASP A 18 -0.76 11.68 7.34
CA ASP A 18 -2.10 11.40 6.84
C ASP A 18 -2.09 10.63 5.50
N LEU A 19 -3.27 10.14 5.09
CA LEU A 19 -3.43 9.35 3.88
C LEU A 19 -3.01 10.10 2.60
N ALA A 20 -3.29 11.39 2.52
CA ALA A 20 -2.94 12.21 1.35
C ALA A 20 -1.42 12.41 1.27
N THR A 21 -0.79 12.63 2.41
CA THR A 21 0.67 12.75 2.52
C THR A 21 1.35 11.42 2.21
N LEU A 22 0.82 10.28 2.70
CA LEU A 22 1.39 8.96 2.40
C LEU A 22 1.42 8.67 0.89
N SER A 23 0.33 8.98 0.18
CA SER A 23 0.28 8.86 -1.29
C SER A 23 1.30 9.75 -2.00
N GLY A 24 1.60 10.93 -1.45
CA GLY A 24 2.56 11.88 -2.01
C GLY A 24 4.02 11.60 -1.64
N VAL A 25 4.27 10.90 -0.54
CA VAL A 25 5.63 10.63 -0.05
C VAL A 25 6.29 9.50 -0.83
N LEU A 26 5.54 8.53 -1.32
CA LEU A 26 6.03 7.52 -2.24
C LEU A 26 6.14 8.11 -3.66
N ARG A 27 7.00 9.13 -3.81
CA ARG A 27 7.17 9.91 -5.06
C ARG A 27 7.53 9.07 -6.29
N VAL A 28 7.99 7.86 -6.08
CA VAL A 28 8.40 6.96 -7.15
C VAL A 28 7.21 6.27 -7.80
N CYS A 29 6.12 6.04 -7.05
CA CYS A 29 4.94 5.37 -7.58
C CYS A 29 3.63 6.04 -7.13
N ASP A 30 2.63 6.03 -8.00
CA ASP A 30 1.27 6.48 -7.65
C ASP A 30 0.57 5.38 -6.85
N VAL A 31 0.41 5.61 -5.55
CA VAL A 31 -0.26 4.66 -4.65
C VAL A 31 -1.69 5.12 -4.39
N GLU A 32 -2.64 4.31 -4.77
CA GLU A 32 -4.05 4.49 -4.40
C GLU A 32 -4.36 3.68 -3.14
N LEU A 33 -4.79 4.36 -2.08
CA LEU A 33 -5.19 3.74 -0.82
C LEU A 33 -6.70 3.89 -0.59
N LEU A 34 -7.32 2.80 -0.16
CA LEU A 34 -8.70 2.71 0.27
C LEU A 34 -8.73 2.26 1.74
N LEU A 35 -9.29 3.07 2.61
CA LEU A 35 -9.51 2.69 4.01
C LEU A 35 -10.62 1.64 4.08
N LEU A 36 -10.39 0.58 4.84
CA LEU A 36 -11.36 -0.50 5.05
C LEU A 36 -12.04 -0.40 6.42
N ASP A 37 -11.39 0.25 7.38
CA ASP A 37 -11.94 0.60 8.69
C ASP A 37 -12.25 2.11 8.79
N GLY A 38 -13.03 2.50 9.78
CA GLY A 38 -13.42 3.89 10.00
C GLY A 38 -12.56 4.63 11.05
N ASN A 39 -11.42 4.06 11.42
CA ASN A 39 -10.58 4.56 12.52
C ASN A 39 -9.50 5.48 11.98
N GLY A 40 -9.77 6.64 11.55
CA GLY A 40 -8.83 7.68 11.10
C GLY A 40 -7.43 7.20 10.64
N PRO A 41 -6.96 7.57 9.45
CA PRO A 41 -5.71 7.04 8.92
C PRO A 41 -4.52 7.57 9.74
N ARG A 42 -3.89 6.70 10.50
CA ARG A 42 -2.61 6.98 11.16
C ARG A 42 -1.57 6.06 10.58
N ALA A 43 -0.58 6.63 9.91
CA ALA A 43 0.61 5.92 9.48
C ALA A 43 1.83 6.66 9.99
N ALA A 44 2.87 5.93 10.33
CA ALA A 44 4.16 6.50 10.60
C ALA A 44 5.10 6.13 9.44
N PHE A 45 5.89 7.08 9.01
CA PHE A 45 6.72 6.94 7.83
C PHE A 45 8.07 7.62 8.01
N ALA A 46 9.13 6.95 7.58
CA ALA A 46 10.43 7.56 7.39
C ALA A 46 10.98 7.18 6.02
N SER A 47 11.63 8.10 5.34
CA SER A 47 12.28 7.82 4.08
C SER A 47 13.61 8.54 3.95
N ARG A 48 14.50 7.94 3.17
CA ARG A 48 15.79 8.50 2.83
C ARG A 48 16.20 8.10 1.43
N VAL A 49 16.67 9.07 0.68
CA VAL A 49 17.35 8.81 -0.60
C VAL A 49 18.82 8.59 -0.29
N HIS A 50 19.38 7.51 -0.79
CA HIS A 50 20.80 7.21 -0.71
C HIS A 50 21.26 6.65 -2.05
N GLU A 51 22.25 7.29 -2.66
CA GLU A 51 22.62 7.06 -4.06
C GLU A 51 21.37 7.21 -4.97
N GLU A 52 21.08 6.16 -5.77
CA GLU A 52 19.91 6.10 -6.66
C GLU A 52 18.75 5.29 -6.04
N ALA A 53 18.82 4.95 -4.75
CA ALA A 53 17.79 4.17 -4.06
C ALA A 53 17.00 5.04 -3.08
N LEU A 54 15.70 4.75 -2.96
CA LEU A 54 14.82 5.32 -1.95
C LEU A 54 14.51 4.24 -0.91
N PHE A 55 14.94 4.46 0.31
CA PHE A 55 14.62 3.63 1.46
C PHE A 55 13.41 4.19 2.20
N CYS A 56 12.48 3.32 2.56
CA CYS A 56 11.26 3.69 3.26
C CYS A 56 11.00 2.73 4.41
N SER A 57 10.63 3.26 5.55
CA SER A 57 10.09 2.50 6.66
C SER A 57 8.67 2.95 6.94
N ILE A 58 7.74 2.01 6.98
CA ILE A 58 6.31 2.25 7.06
C ILE A 58 5.74 1.50 8.25
N SER A 59 4.98 2.21 9.10
CA SER A 59 4.13 1.64 10.13
C SER A 59 2.68 2.00 9.80
N CYS A 60 1.87 1.00 9.47
CA CYS A 60 0.46 1.19 9.10
C CYS A 60 -0.42 0.96 10.32
N GLY A 61 -1.13 2.01 10.79
CA GLY A 61 -2.03 1.94 11.94
C GLY A 61 -3.50 1.75 11.56
N PHE A 62 -3.83 1.46 10.32
CA PHE A 62 -5.20 1.29 9.81
C PHE A 62 -5.30 0.13 8.82
N HIS A 63 -6.50 -0.42 8.67
CA HIS A 63 -6.76 -1.44 7.68
C HIS A 63 -6.99 -0.77 6.32
N CYS A 64 -6.18 -1.11 5.33
CA CYS A 64 -6.28 -0.53 3.99
C CYS A 64 -6.14 -1.54 2.86
N ARG A 65 -6.75 -1.21 1.75
CA ARG A 65 -6.55 -1.80 0.43
C ARG A 65 -5.69 -0.84 -0.39
N GLY A 66 -4.56 -1.30 -0.87
CA GLY A 66 -3.69 -0.51 -1.72
C GLY A 66 -3.56 -1.06 -3.13
N ARG A 67 -3.37 -0.16 -4.07
CA ARG A 67 -3.01 -0.45 -5.47
C ARG A 67 -1.93 0.52 -5.90
N PHE A 68 -0.92 0.03 -6.57
CA PHE A 68 0.12 0.88 -7.15
C PHE A 68 0.71 0.26 -8.40
N MET A 69 1.35 1.08 -9.20
CA MET A 69 2.15 0.67 -10.34
C MET A 69 3.52 1.32 -10.22
N LEU A 70 4.56 0.51 -10.30
CA LEU A 70 5.91 1.03 -10.35
C LEU A 70 6.16 1.65 -11.73
N PRO A 71 6.90 2.76 -11.82
CA PRO A 71 7.43 3.24 -13.08
C PRO A 71 8.30 2.16 -13.74
N PRO A 72 8.39 2.14 -15.09
CA PRO A 72 9.08 1.06 -15.82
C PRO A 72 10.56 0.90 -15.47
N ASP A 73 11.18 1.96 -14.95
CA ASP A 73 12.59 1.97 -14.59
C ASP A 73 12.88 1.62 -13.12
N TRP A 74 11.84 1.34 -12.31
CA TRP A 74 11.98 1.10 -10.88
C TRP A 74 11.53 -0.29 -10.46
N ALA A 75 12.25 -0.87 -9.51
CA ALA A 75 11.88 -2.09 -8.79
C ALA A 75 11.75 -1.79 -7.30
N MET A 76 10.98 -2.62 -6.59
CA MET A 76 10.79 -2.52 -5.15
C MET A 76 11.20 -3.83 -4.49
N LEU A 77 12.08 -3.75 -3.53
CA LEU A 77 12.45 -4.82 -2.61
C LEU A 77 11.92 -4.47 -1.23
N GLY A 78 11.54 -5.46 -0.44
CA GLY A 78 11.02 -5.17 0.88
C GLY A 78 11.05 -6.35 1.84
N TYR A 79 10.82 -6.01 3.11
CA TYR A 79 10.75 -6.96 4.20
C TYR A 79 9.63 -6.57 5.16
N LEU A 80 8.88 -7.56 5.60
CA LEU A 80 7.73 -7.41 6.47
C LEU A 80 8.13 -7.80 7.91
N HIS A 81 8.22 -6.79 8.79
CA HIS A 81 8.60 -7.00 10.18
C HIS A 81 7.46 -7.54 11.03
N ALA A 82 6.25 -6.99 10.82
CA ALA A 82 5.05 -7.37 11.55
C ALA A 82 3.80 -7.15 10.70
N THR A 83 2.79 -8.00 10.86
CA THR A 83 1.48 -7.87 10.23
C THR A 83 0.50 -8.88 10.84
N ASP A 84 -0.81 -8.67 10.65
CA ASP A 84 -1.84 -9.68 10.88
C ASP A 84 -2.07 -10.47 9.57
N GLU A 85 -1.71 -11.74 9.59
CA GLU A 85 -1.79 -12.65 8.43
C GLU A 85 -3.23 -12.88 7.92
N THR A 86 -4.22 -12.68 8.77
CA THR A 86 -5.62 -12.90 8.42
C THR A 86 -6.17 -11.78 7.53
N LEU A 87 -5.67 -10.56 7.71
CA LEU A 87 -6.15 -9.34 7.05
C LEU A 87 -5.19 -8.83 5.98
N SER A 88 -3.91 -9.25 6.02
CA SER A 88 -2.88 -8.74 5.11
C SER A 88 -2.58 -9.73 4.00
N TRP A 89 -2.55 -9.24 2.77
CA TRP A 89 -2.23 -10.05 1.59
C TRP A 89 -1.69 -9.19 0.44
N CYS A 90 -0.98 -9.85 -0.48
CA CYS A 90 -0.57 -9.28 -1.76
C CYS A 90 -1.03 -10.20 -2.89
N HIS A 91 -1.82 -9.70 -3.84
CA HIS A 91 -2.47 -10.50 -4.91
C HIS A 91 -3.21 -11.75 -4.39
N GLY A 92 -3.86 -11.64 -3.24
CA GLY A 92 -4.57 -12.74 -2.59
C GLY A 92 -3.68 -13.71 -1.81
N VAL A 93 -2.36 -13.58 -1.88
CA VAL A 93 -1.40 -14.38 -1.10
C VAL A 93 -1.27 -13.75 0.29
N PRO A 94 -1.53 -14.49 1.39
CA PRO A 94 -1.36 -13.96 2.74
C PRO A 94 0.07 -13.47 2.98
N LEU A 95 0.20 -12.36 3.68
CA LEU A 95 1.47 -11.79 4.12
C LEU A 95 1.74 -12.22 5.57
N THR A 96 2.95 -12.71 5.83
CA THR A 96 3.38 -13.16 7.17
C THR A 96 4.60 -12.36 7.62
N PRO A 97 4.79 -12.16 8.93
CA PRO A 97 6.04 -11.58 9.45
C PRO A 97 7.25 -12.40 8.99
N GLY A 98 8.37 -11.74 8.72
CA GLY A 98 9.57 -12.40 8.22
C GLY A 98 9.63 -12.63 6.71
N MET A 99 8.58 -12.24 5.99
CA MET A 99 8.50 -12.37 4.54
C MET A 99 9.27 -11.25 3.83
N ALA A 100 10.04 -11.63 2.82
CA ALA A 100 10.64 -10.69 1.86
C ALA A 100 9.83 -10.64 0.57
N LEU A 101 9.87 -9.50 -0.11
CA LEU A 101 9.15 -9.27 -1.36
C LEU A 101 10.02 -8.58 -2.40
N THR A 102 9.84 -8.97 -3.64
CA THR A 102 10.42 -8.30 -4.82
C THR A 102 9.31 -7.99 -5.80
N ILE A 103 9.16 -6.73 -6.20
CA ILE A 103 8.17 -6.28 -7.19
C ILE A 103 8.89 -5.62 -8.33
N MET A 104 8.69 -6.15 -9.53
CA MET A 104 9.20 -5.59 -10.78
C MET A 104 8.13 -4.70 -11.42
N PRO A 105 8.48 -3.79 -12.36
CA PRO A 105 7.56 -2.79 -12.91
C PRO A 105 6.57 -3.36 -13.94
N GLU A 106 5.97 -4.50 -13.64
CA GLU A 106 5.05 -5.19 -14.54
C GLU A 106 3.62 -5.23 -13.95
N GLY A 107 2.77 -4.31 -14.43
CA GLY A 107 1.37 -4.30 -14.04
C GLY A 107 1.06 -3.59 -12.71
N ILE A 108 -0.18 -3.75 -12.28
CA ILE A 108 -0.70 -3.15 -11.04
C ILE A 108 -0.46 -4.11 -9.89
N SER A 109 0.25 -3.66 -8.88
CA SER A 109 0.39 -4.39 -7.62
C SER A 109 -0.77 -4.07 -6.68
N GLU A 110 -1.30 -5.10 -6.04
CA GLU A 110 -2.48 -5.02 -5.18
C GLU A 110 -2.21 -5.68 -3.83
N PHE A 111 -2.55 -4.98 -2.75
CA PHE A 111 -2.32 -5.46 -1.40
C PHE A 111 -3.42 -5.01 -0.43
N THR A 112 -3.54 -5.70 0.69
CA THR A 112 -4.20 -5.23 1.91
C THR A 112 -3.20 -5.26 3.04
N LEU A 113 -3.26 -4.27 3.91
CA LEU A 113 -2.45 -4.20 5.12
C LEU A 113 -3.36 -4.01 6.34
N SER A 114 -3.10 -4.79 7.37
CA SER A 114 -3.75 -4.67 8.68
C SER A 114 -3.17 -3.53 9.50
N PRO A 115 -3.89 -3.02 10.50
CA PRO A 115 -3.29 -2.21 11.56
C PRO A 115 -2.12 -2.97 12.23
N GLY A 116 -1.07 -2.25 12.56
CA GLY A 116 0.14 -2.85 13.15
C GLY A 116 1.09 -3.48 12.12
N THR A 117 0.85 -3.30 10.83
CA THR A 117 1.81 -3.73 9.81
C THR A 117 3.03 -2.80 9.79
N HIS A 118 4.21 -3.40 9.93
CA HIS A 118 5.50 -2.72 9.83
C HIS A 118 6.32 -3.31 8.71
N MET A 119 6.85 -2.47 7.82
CA MET A 119 7.66 -2.91 6.69
C MET A 119 8.76 -1.91 6.35
N THR A 120 9.84 -2.44 5.80
CA THR A 120 10.91 -1.62 5.20
C THR A 120 11.00 -1.95 3.71
N LEU A 121 11.06 -0.91 2.90
CA LEU A 121 11.11 -0.99 1.44
C LEU A 121 12.38 -0.31 0.92
N MET A 122 12.94 -0.85 -0.13
CA MET A 122 13.99 -0.24 -0.94
C MET A 122 13.50 -0.18 -2.39
N LEU A 123 13.34 1.03 -2.92
CA LEU A 123 13.02 1.27 -4.32
C LEU A 123 14.32 1.70 -5.03
N LEU A 124 14.62 1.07 -6.14
CA LEU A 124 15.86 1.33 -6.88
C LEU A 124 15.67 1.08 -8.38
N PRO A 125 16.61 1.57 -9.24
CA PRO A 125 16.53 1.33 -10.68
C PRO A 125 16.49 -0.18 -11.01
N VAL A 126 15.52 -0.58 -11.84
CA VAL A 126 15.31 -1.98 -12.24
C VAL A 126 16.58 -2.59 -12.85
N ALA A 127 17.37 -1.79 -13.56
CA ALA A 127 18.62 -2.22 -14.15
C ALA A 127 19.65 -2.71 -13.11
N ARG A 128 19.67 -2.15 -11.90
CA ARG A 128 20.53 -2.62 -10.80
C ARG A 128 20.12 -4.01 -10.33
N VAL A 129 18.80 -4.23 -10.14
CA VAL A 129 18.27 -5.54 -9.73
C VAL A 129 18.55 -6.59 -10.80
N GLN A 130 18.29 -6.28 -12.08
CA GLN A 130 18.53 -7.20 -13.20
C GLN A 130 20.02 -7.55 -13.34
N ARG A 131 20.92 -6.57 -13.19
CA ARG A 131 22.37 -6.80 -13.18
C ARG A 131 22.77 -7.75 -12.06
N LYS A 132 22.29 -7.49 -10.83
CA LYS A 132 22.60 -8.33 -9.67
C LYS A 132 22.03 -9.75 -9.81
N LEU A 133 20.83 -9.88 -10.35
CA LEU A 133 20.25 -11.18 -10.69
C LEU A 133 21.12 -11.93 -11.68
N THR A 134 21.61 -11.27 -12.75
CA THR A 134 22.49 -11.88 -13.75
C THR A 134 23.82 -12.30 -13.15
N GLU A 135 24.46 -11.43 -12.35
CA GLU A 135 25.72 -11.72 -11.67
C GLU A 135 25.65 -12.97 -10.77
N LEU A 136 24.55 -13.09 -10.00
CA LEU A 136 24.37 -14.19 -9.06
C LEU A 136 23.75 -15.44 -9.70
N SER A 137 23.01 -15.31 -10.81
CA SER A 137 22.35 -16.43 -11.51
C SER A 137 23.28 -17.29 -12.33
N LEU A 138 24.55 -16.91 -12.55
CA LEU A 138 25.53 -17.75 -13.24
C LEU A 138 25.69 -19.14 -12.60
N ARG A 139 25.11 -19.34 -11.41
CA ARG A 139 25.10 -20.62 -10.67
C ARG A 139 23.69 -21.16 -10.40
N SER A 140 22.61 -20.48 -10.81
CA SER A 140 21.22 -20.85 -10.54
C SER A 140 20.31 -20.35 -11.64
N THR A 141 19.31 -21.11 -12.03
CA THR A 141 18.29 -20.65 -13.01
C THR A 141 17.45 -19.55 -12.37
N PRO A 142 17.45 -18.31 -12.88
CA PRO A 142 16.61 -17.27 -12.30
C PRO A 142 15.14 -17.66 -12.42
N PRO A 143 14.28 -17.31 -11.43
CA PRO A 143 12.84 -17.47 -11.60
C PRO A 143 12.41 -16.59 -12.77
N ALA A 144 12.03 -17.24 -13.87
CA ALA A 144 11.68 -16.56 -15.10
C ALA A 144 10.49 -15.64 -14.87
N GLY A 145 10.65 -14.33 -15.12
CA GLY A 145 9.58 -13.39 -15.46
C GLY A 145 8.48 -13.17 -14.42
N GLN A 146 8.73 -13.30 -13.12
CA GLN A 146 7.71 -13.00 -12.11
C GLN A 146 7.74 -11.51 -11.75
N ALA A 147 6.66 -10.81 -12.12
CA ALA A 147 6.45 -9.41 -11.72
C ALA A 147 6.42 -9.22 -10.19
N LEU A 148 6.02 -10.26 -9.46
CA LEU A 148 5.98 -10.31 -8.00
C LEU A 148 6.60 -11.61 -7.50
N SER A 149 7.52 -11.51 -6.56
CA SER A 149 8.06 -12.63 -5.79
C SER A 149 7.88 -12.37 -4.30
N LEU A 150 7.18 -13.28 -3.61
CA LEU A 150 7.05 -13.32 -2.16
C LEU A 150 7.77 -14.57 -1.67
N PHE A 151 8.59 -14.45 -0.63
CA PHE A 151 9.30 -15.59 -0.06
C PHE A 151 9.58 -15.40 1.43
N ASN A 152 9.48 -16.48 2.16
CA ASN A 152 9.81 -16.52 3.58
C ASN A 152 11.31 -16.69 3.75
N LEU A 153 11.89 -15.97 4.70
CA LEU A 153 13.26 -16.21 5.12
C LEU A 153 13.27 -17.39 6.10
N ALA A 154 14.31 -18.22 6.02
CA ALA A 154 14.45 -19.41 6.87
C ALA A 154 14.43 -19.11 8.37
N SER A 155 14.81 -17.90 8.77
CA SER A 155 14.83 -17.41 10.15
C SER A 155 14.93 -15.88 10.17
N GLU A 156 14.40 -15.26 11.21
CA GLU A 156 14.64 -13.83 11.52
C GLU A 156 16.13 -13.53 11.84
N ALA A 157 16.91 -14.54 12.12
CA ALA A 157 18.35 -14.40 12.35
C ALA A 157 19.19 -14.44 11.07
N THR A 158 18.56 -14.48 9.88
CA THR A 158 19.31 -14.38 8.61
C THR A 158 19.99 -13.02 8.49
N PRO A 159 21.11 -12.91 7.76
CA PRO A 159 21.77 -11.62 7.52
C PRO A 159 20.79 -10.59 6.96
N LEU A 160 20.01 -10.96 5.95
CA LEU A 160 19.02 -10.10 5.30
C LEU A 160 17.96 -9.58 6.28
N ALA A 161 17.38 -10.45 7.14
CA ALA A 161 16.38 -10.05 8.13
C ALA A 161 16.95 -9.02 9.12
N ARG A 162 18.15 -9.31 9.66
CA ARG A 162 18.85 -8.39 10.58
C ARG A 162 19.18 -7.06 9.91
N HIS A 163 19.58 -7.09 8.67
CA HIS A 163 19.90 -5.87 7.90
C HIS A 163 18.65 -4.99 7.73
N TYR A 164 17.50 -5.57 7.33
CA TYR A 164 16.24 -4.82 7.24
C TYR A 164 15.77 -4.30 8.60
N GLN A 165 15.93 -5.07 9.69
CA GLN A 165 15.60 -4.62 11.05
C GLN A 165 16.47 -3.44 11.48
N GLN A 166 17.77 -3.50 11.22
CA GLN A 166 18.70 -2.40 11.50
C GLN A 166 18.34 -1.16 10.68
N LEU A 167 18.06 -1.32 9.40
CA LEU A 167 17.66 -0.24 8.50
C LEU A 167 16.35 0.42 8.97
N HIS A 168 15.37 -0.38 9.42
CA HIS A 168 14.13 0.13 10.01
C HIS A 168 14.40 1.09 11.18
N LEU A 169 15.26 0.69 12.09
CA LEU A 169 15.64 1.51 13.25
C LEU A 169 16.42 2.76 12.84
N GLN A 170 17.39 2.63 11.93
CA GLN A 170 18.19 3.76 11.44
C GLN A 170 17.32 4.84 10.77
N LEU A 171 16.37 4.42 9.92
CA LEU A 171 15.44 5.34 9.26
C LEU A 171 14.55 6.05 10.28
N GLY A 172 14.03 5.33 11.27
CA GLY A 172 13.22 5.89 12.35
C GLY A 172 13.99 6.95 13.17
N GLN A 173 15.25 6.69 13.46
CA GLN A 173 16.13 7.61 14.21
C GLN A 173 16.69 8.77 13.38
N GLY A 174 16.46 8.78 12.06
CA GLY A 174 17.05 9.76 11.16
C GLY A 174 18.56 9.61 10.97
N ALA A 175 19.12 8.44 11.32
CA ALA A 175 20.55 8.15 11.19
C ALA A 175 21.00 8.09 9.72
N GLY A 176 22.27 8.40 9.46
CA GLY A 176 22.85 8.28 8.12
C GLY A 176 22.97 6.82 7.69
N LEU A 177 22.83 6.57 6.38
CA LEU A 177 23.10 5.25 5.80
C LEU A 177 24.58 5.11 5.46
N GLN A 178 25.09 3.89 5.54
CA GLN A 178 26.48 3.61 5.17
C GLN A 178 26.67 3.71 3.65
N PRO A 179 27.85 4.09 3.16
CA PRO A 179 28.08 4.23 1.71
C PRO A 179 27.75 2.96 0.90
N GLU A 180 27.96 1.78 1.48
CA GLU A 180 27.72 0.49 0.80
C GLU A 180 26.35 -0.13 1.09
N GLU A 181 25.46 0.59 1.81
CA GLU A 181 24.17 0.09 2.29
C GLU A 181 23.31 -0.46 1.15
N THR A 182 23.17 0.31 0.07
CA THR A 182 22.34 -0.07 -1.08
C THR A 182 22.84 -1.36 -1.74
N GLU A 183 24.16 -1.47 -1.95
CA GLU A 183 24.72 -2.61 -2.66
C GLU A 183 24.72 -3.87 -1.80
N THR A 184 25.01 -3.73 -0.52
CA THR A 184 25.00 -4.85 0.44
C THR A 184 23.59 -5.42 0.58
N LEU A 185 22.59 -4.57 0.82
CA LEU A 185 21.20 -4.99 0.95
C LEU A 185 20.66 -5.61 -0.35
N LEU A 186 20.99 -5.03 -1.51
CA LEU A 186 20.63 -5.57 -2.82
C LEU A 186 21.23 -6.97 -3.02
N HIS A 187 22.52 -7.14 -2.70
CA HIS A 187 23.20 -8.43 -2.81
C HIS A 187 22.54 -9.49 -1.94
N GLU A 188 22.35 -9.22 -0.65
CA GLU A 188 21.73 -10.13 0.31
C GLU A 188 20.30 -10.49 -0.10
N HIS A 189 19.51 -9.50 -0.56
CA HIS A 189 18.13 -9.72 -0.97
C HIS A 189 18.04 -10.61 -2.21
N VAL A 190 18.85 -10.35 -3.25
CA VAL A 190 18.85 -11.15 -4.46
C VAL A 190 19.41 -12.55 -4.20
N GLN A 191 20.40 -12.68 -3.34
CA GLN A 191 20.91 -14.00 -2.91
C GLN A 191 19.81 -14.81 -2.19
N ALA A 192 19.07 -14.21 -1.28
CA ALA A 192 17.95 -14.85 -0.60
C ALA A 192 16.82 -15.24 -1.58
N LEU A 193 16.49 -14.35 -2.53
CA LEU A 193 15.49 -14.61 -3.56
C LEU A 193 15.86 -15.82 -4.45
N LEU A 194 17.12 -15.93 -4.85
CA LEU A 194 17.62 -17.03 -5.67
C LEU A 194 17.75 -18.35 -4.86
N GLY A 195 18.01 -18.25 -3.56
CA GLY A 195 18.06 -19.37 -2.65
C GLY A 195 16.70 -19.90 -2.21
N ALA A 196 15.64 -19.10 -2.35
CA ALA A 196 14.29 -19.47 -1.94
C ALA A 196 13.71 -20.62 -2.78
N GLY A 197 13.48 -21.74 -2.14
CA GLY A 197 12.86 -22.92 -2.75
C GLY A 197 11.34 -22.80 -2.88
N ALA A 198 10.70 -23.85 -3.40
CA ALA A 198 9.24 -23.89 -3.52
C ALA A 198 8.54 -23.87 -2.17
N ALA A 199 9.17 -24.46 -1.13
CA ALA A 199 8.64 -24.48 0.23
C ALA A 199 8.66 -23.10 0.92
N ASP A 200 9.58 -22.23 0.51
CA ASP A 200 9.71 -20.87 1.09
C ASP A 200 8.73 -19.87 0.43
N ARG A 201 8.09 -20.26 -0.67
CA ARG A 201 7.14 -19.41 -1.38
C ARG A 201 5.72 -19.60 -0.84
N PRO A 202 5.09 -18.54 -0.35
CA PRO A 202 3.75 -18.63 0.20
C PRO A 202 2.75 -19.04 -0.87
N GLY A 203 1.89 -19.97 -0.55
CA GLY A 203 0.81 -20.43 -1.41
C GLY A 203 -0.48 -19.67 -1.16
N CYS A 204 -1.28 -19.49 -2.20
CA CYS A 204 -2.66 -19.04 -2.07
C CYS A 204 -3.58 -20.26 -2.20
N SER A 205 -4.45 -20.49 -1.21
CA SER A 205 -5.44 -21.58 -1.30
C SER A 205 -6.37 -21.35 -2.50
N ARG A 206 -6.89 -22.45 -3.07
CA ARG A 206 -7.83 -22.36 -4.21
C ARG A 206 -9.06 -21.52 -3.87
N ALA A 207 -9.58 -21.65 -2.66
CA ALA A 207 -10.73 -20.88 -2.19
C ALA A 207 -10.40 -19.37 -2.16
N ARG A 208 -9.29 -18.99 -1.53
CA ARG A 208 -8.87 -17.60 -1.44
C ARG A 208 -8.54 -16.99 -2.81
N ARG A 209 -7.94 -17.77 -3.71
CA ARG A 209 -7.73 -17.33 -5.10
C ARG A 209 -9.05 -17.07 -5.82
N THR A 210 -10.07 -17.90 -5.59
CA THR A 210 -11.41 -17.68 -6.14
C THR A 210 -12.02 -16.41 -5.58
N HIS A 211 -11.97 -16.20 -4.27
CA HIS A 211 -12.44 -14.97 -3.63
C HIS A 211 -11.71 -13.72 -4.15
N TYR A 212 -10.39 -13.80 -4.35
CA TYR A 212 -9.61 -12.70 -4.93
C TYR A 212 -10.10 -12.33 -6.33
N LEU A 213 -10.34 -13.30 -7.21
CA LEU A 213 -10.85 -13.03 -8.56
C LEU A 213 -12.28 -12.45 -8.55
N ILE A 214 -13.15 -12.91 -7.64
CA ILE A 214 -14.49 -12.36 -7.43
C ILE A 214 -14.39 -10.90 -7.00
N ALA A 215 -13.60 -10.63 -5.97
CA ALA A 215 -13.42 -9.28 -5.43
C ALA A 215 -12.80 -8.33 -6.47
N GLN A 216 -11.83 -8.79 -7.24
CA GLN A 216 -11.19 -8.00 -8.30
C GLN A 216 -12.20 -7.60 -9.40
N ARG A 217 -13.05 -8.52 -9.86
CA ARG A 217 -14.10 -8.22 -10.85
C ARG A 217 -15.11 -7.22 -10.29
N ALA A 218 -15.58 -7.46 -9.06
CA ALA A 218 -16.52 -6.58 -8.38
C ALA A 218 -15.94 -5.17 -8.18
N GLU A 219 -14.69 -5.06 -7.69
CA GLU A 219 -14.01 -3.79 -7.49
C GLU A 219 -13.82 -3.03 -8.80
N ASN A 220 -13.40 -3.71 -9.87
CA ASN A 220 -13.26 -3.09 -11.18
C ASN A 220 -14.59 -2.53 -11.70
N PHE A 221 -15.68 -3.28 -11.54
CA PHE A 221 -17.01 -2.80 -11.89
C PHE A 221 -17.41 -1.57 -11.06
N MET A 222 -17.22 -1.61 -9.74
CA MET A 222 -17.50 -0.48 -8.84
C MET A 222 -16.73 0.77 -9.26
N ARG A 223 -15.43 0.65 -9.54
CA ARG A 223 -14.56 1.77 -9.95
C ARG A 223 -15.00 2.41 -11.27
N LEU A 224 -15.35 1.62 -12.26
CA LEU A 224 -15.83 2.11 -13.55
C LEU A 224 -17.19 2.82 -13.45
N ASN A 225 -17.97 2.52 -12.43
CA ASN A 225 -19.33 3.00 -12.27
C ASN A 225 -19.55 3.90 -11.04
N LEU A 226 -18.49 4.41 -10.38
CA LEU A 226 -18.58 5.16 -9.12
C LEU A 226 -19.58 6.32 -9.14
N ARG A 227 -19.71 7.00 -10.28
CA ARG A 227 -20.52 8.21 -10.42
C ARG A 227 -22.03 7.97 -10.38
N ARG A 228 -22.49 6.77 -10.67
CA ARG A 228 -23.90 6.40 -10.70
C ARG A 228 -24.32 5.58 -9.50
N ASN A 229 -25.61 5.42 -9.31
CA ASN A 229 -26.11 4.42 -8.38
C ASN A 229 -25.76 3.02 -8.91
N ILE A 230 -25.14 2.23 -8.05
CA ILE A 230 -24.78 0.84 -8.32
C ILE A 230 -25.66 -0.02 -7.43
N TYR A 231 -26.35 -0.99 -8.01
CA TYR A 231 -27.15 -1.95 -7.29
C TYR A 231 -26.38 -3.24 -7.06
N MET A 232 -26.73 -3.97 -5.99
CA MET A 232 -26.00 -5.17 -5.59
C MET A 232 -26.04 -6.27 -6.66
N ASN A 233 -27.18 -6.43 -7.34
CA ASN A 233 -27.32 -7.39 -8.44
C ASN A 233 -26.33 -7.11 -9.59
N GLU A 234 -26.10 -5.83 -9.94
CA GLU A 234 -25.14 -5.46 -10.99
C GLU A 234 -23.70 -5.84 -10.60
N ILE A 235 -23.34 -5.71 -9.32
CA ILE A 235 -22.02 -6.13 -8.82
C ILE A 235 -21.91 -7.66 -8.86
N CYS A 236 -22.97 -8.37 -8.47
CA CYS A 236 -23.04 -9.84 -8.53
C CYS A 236 -22.88 -10.34 -9.96
N ASP A 237 -23.61 -9.74 -10.92
CA ASP A 237 -23.53 -10.08 -12.32
C ASP A 237 -22.12 -9.84 -12.89
N ALA A 238 -21.52 -8.71 -12.59
CA ALA A 238 -20.17 -8.38 -13.02
C ALA A 238 -19.09 -9.32 -12.42
N ALA A 239 -19.31 -9.77 -11.18
CA ALA A 239 -18.43 -10.72 -10.51
C ALA A 239 -18.69 -12.19 -10.89
N GLY A 240 -19.86 -12.49 -11.48
CA GLY A 240 -20.29 -13.83 -11.87
C GLY A 240 -20.65 -14.73 -10.68
N VAL A 241 -21.25 -14.15 -9.61
CA VAL A 241 -21.56 -14.87 -8.37
C VAL A 241 -22.87 -14.38 -7.74
N SER A 242 -23.45 -15.21 -6.85
CA SER A 242 -24.57 -14.80 -6.02
C SER A 242 -24.16 -13.74 -4.98
N GLU A 243 -25.13 -13.00 -4.44
CA GLU A 243 -24.89 -12.03 -3.37
C GLU A 243 -24.20 -12.66 -2.14
N ARG A 244 -24.57 -13.88 -1.78
CA ARG A 244 -23.91 -14.63 -0.72
C ARG A 244 -22.44 -14.89 -1.02
N GLY A 245 -22.13 -15.34 -2.25
CA GLY A 245 -20.74 -15.57 -2.68
C GLY A 245 -19.91 -14.28 -2.70
N LEU A 246 -20.51 -13.19 -3.18
CA LEU A 246 -19.88 -11.89 -3.18
C LEU A 246 -19.57 -11.42 -1.75
N ARG A 247 -20.50 -11.56 -0.82
CA ARG A 247 -20.32 -11.18 0.58
C ARG A 247 -19.19 -11.98 1.24
N TYR A 248 -19.17 -13.31 1.06
CA TYR A 248 -18.08 -14.13 1.58
C TYR A 248 -16.71 -13.75 1.03
N ALA A 249 -16.60 -13.43 -0.26
CA ALA A 249 -15.35 -13.00 -0.86
C ALA A 249 -14.85 -11.68 -0.27
N PHE A 250 -15.75 -10.73 -0.03
CA PHE A 250 -15.40 -9.43 0.57
C PHE A 250 -15.05 -9.53 2.06
N GLU A 251 -15.77 -10.37 2.81
CA GLU A 251 -15.47 -10.62 4.23
C GLU A 251 -14.13 -11.33 4.41
N ASP A 252 -13.82 -12.35 3.57
CA ASP A 252 -12.56 -13.10 3.62
C ASP A 252 -11.34 -12.22 3.26
N LEU A 253 -11.48 -11.32 2.28
CA LEU A 253 -10.34 -10.55 1.78
C LEU A 253 -10.19 -9.18 2.43
N PHE A 254 -11.30 -8.54 2.80
CA PHE A 254 -11.31 -7.15 3.24
C PHE A 254 -11.92 -6.96 4.64
N GLY A 255 -12.42 -8.02 5.27
CA GLY A 255 -13.09 -7.92 6.56
C GLY A 255 -14.35 -7.03 6.54
N THR A 256 -14.96 -6.79 5.36
CA THR A 256 -16.08 -5.86 5.23
C THR A 256 -17.09 -6.30 4.16
N SER A 257 -18.32 -5.75 4.22
CA SER A 257 -19.34 -6.05 3.21
C SER A 257 -19.10 -5.26 1.90
N PRO A 258 -19.61 -5.77 0.74
CA PRO A 258 -19.50 -5.07 -0.55
C PRO A 258 -20.05 -3.65 -0.54
N ASN A 259 -21.18 -3.43 0.16
CA ASN A 259 -21.81 -2.10 0.28
C ASN A 259 -20.92 -1.12 1.06
N ARG A 260 -20.35 -1.56 2.18
CA ARG A 260 -19.44 -0.75 2.98
C ARG A 260 -18.17 -0.45 2.19
N TYR A 261 -17.63 -1.44 1.48
CA TYR A 261 -16.49 -1.27 0.59
C TYR A 261 -16.74 -0.20 -0.48
N LEU A 262 -17.89 -0.26 -1.17
CA LEU A 262 -18.28 0.74 -2.18
C LEU A 262 -18.41 2.14 -1.56
N SER A 263 -18.97 2.23 -0.35
CA SER A 263 -19.09 3.51 0.36
C SER A 263 -17.73 4.10 0.69
N MET A 264 -16.79 3.29 1.18
CA MET A 264 -15.42 3.72 1.46
C MET A 264 -14.66 4.08 0.18
N LEU A 265 -14.86 3.32 -0.90
CA LEU A 265 -14.27 3.61 -2.20
C LEU A 265 -14.68 5.00 -2.72
N ARG A 266 -15.95 5.36 -2.57
CA ARG A 266 -16.47 6.70 -2.91
C ARG A 266 -15.89 7.80 -2.03
N LEU A 267 -15.81 7.55 -0.71
CA LEU A 267 -15.24 8.53 0.24
C LEU A 267 -13.75 8.78 -0.02
N CYS A 268 -12.95 7.73 -0.23
CA CYS A 268 -11.53 7.86 -0.53
C CYS A 268 -11.29 8.52 -1.90
N ALA A 269 -12.12 8.23 -2.92
CA ALA A 269 -12.08 8.91 -4.21
C ALA A 269 -12.39 10.40 -4.07
N ALA A 270 -13.35 10.76 -3.22
CA ALA A 270 -13.68 12.15 -2.93
C ALA A 270 -12.53 12.85 -2.18
N CYS A 271 -11.93 12.20 -1.18
CA CYS A 271 -10.79 12.73 -0.44
C CYS A 271 -9.60 13.02 -1.37
N ARG A 272 -9.23 12.06 -2.21
CA ARG A 272 -8.17 12.24 -3.23
C ARG A 272 -8.49 13.38 -4.19
N SER A 273 -9.74 13.46 -4.66
CA SER A 273 -10.16 14.52 -5.58
C SER A 273 -10.17 15.90 -4.92
N LEU A 274 -10.49 15.99 -3.63
CA LEU A 274 -10.46 17.22 -2.84
C LEU A 274 -9.03 17.70 -2.60
N SER A 275 -8.12 16.81 -2.22
CA SER A 275 -6.72 17.15 -1.93
C SER A 275 -5.93 17.59 -3.17
N MET A 276 -6.37 17.17 -4.37
CA MET A 276 -5.74 17.56 -5.65
C MET A 276 -6.46 18.72 -6.35
N ALA A 277 -7.59 19.18 -5.82
CA ALA A 277 -8.41 20.19 -6.49
C ALA A 277 -7.92 21.61 -6.22
N ASP A 278 -7.99 22.44 -7.26
CA ASP A 278 -7.90 23.89 -7.11
C ASP A 278 -9.21 24.42 -6.50
N SER A 279 -9.15 24.92 -5.28
CA SER A 279 -10.30 25.43 -4.52
C SER A 279 -11.00 26.61 -5.19
N SER A 280 -10.31 27.33 -6.10
CA SER A 280 -10.90 28.42 -6.89
C SER A 280 -11.77 27.91 -8.05
N ARG A 281 -11.57 26.66 -8.49
CA ARG A 281 -12.22 26.10 -9.68
C ARG A 281 -13.21 24.98 -9.37
N ARG A 282 -13.09 24.31 -8.24
CA ARG A 282 -13.93 23.16 -7.89
C ARG A 282 -14.58 23.33 -6.52
N SER A 283 -15.84 22.96 -6.42
CA SER A 283 -16.56 22.95 -5.16
C SER A 283 -16.64 21.55 -4.57
N VAL A 284 -16.74 21.48 -3.23
CA VAL A 284 -16.99 20.22 -2.49
C VAL A 284 -18.19 19.46 -3.07
N LYS A 285 -19.30 20.20 -3.40
CA LYS A 285 -20.50 19.61 -4.00
C LYS A 285 -20.21 18.94 -5.34
N ALA A 286 -19.50 19.62 -6.23
CA ALA A 286 -19.18 19.06 -7.55
C ALA A 286 -18.32 17.80 -7.45
N ILE A 287 -17.34 17.79 -6.54
CA ILE A 287 -16.48 16.63 -6.29
C ILE A 287 -17.29 15.48 -5.68
N ALA A 288 -18.13 15.73 -4.67
CA ALA A 288 -18.97 14.70 -4.06
C ALA A 288 -19.87 14.01 -5.10
N LEU A 289 -20.57 14.82 -5.92
CA LEU A 289 -21.44 14.29 -6.98
C LEU A 289 -20.66 13.48 -8.03
N SER A 290 -19.43 13.91 -8.39
CA SER A 290 -18.59 13.16 -9.32
C SER A 290 -18.10 11.81 -8.78
N CYS A 291 -18.16 11.61 -7.45
CA CYS A 291 -17.84 10.36 -6.79
C CYS A 291 -19.10 9.55 -6.42
N GLY A 292 -20.29 9.94 -6.88
CA GLY A 292 -21.55 9.22 -6.59
C GLY A 292 -22.07 9.43 -5.16
N LEU A 293 -21.69 10.53 -4.50
CA LEU A 293 -22.12 10.91 -3.15
C LEU A 293 -23.20 12.00 -3.28
N TRP A 294 -24.46 11.56 -3.43
CA TRP A 294 -25.61 12.43 -3.71
C TRP A 294 -26.18 13.11 -2.47
N ASP A 295 -26.14 12.43 -1.32
CA ASP A 295 -26.57 12.99 -0.03
C ASP A 295 -25.38 13.74 0.60
N LEU A 296 -25.34 15.04 0.42
CA LEU A 296 -24.24 15.88 0.84
C LEU A 296 -24.08 15.99 2.36
N SER A 297 -25.20 15.92 3.11
CA SER A 297 -25.17 15.98 4.58
C SER A 297 -24.55 14.70 5.12
N ARG A 298 -25.04 13.55 4.66
CA ARG A 298 -24.49 12.25 5.02
C ARG A 298 -23.04 12.08 4.57
N PHE A 299 -22.68 12.64 3.41
CA PHE A 299 -21.31 12.67 2.93
C PHE A 299 -20.41 13.42 3.90
N ALA A 300 -20.75 14.64 4.30
CA ALA A 300 -19.94 15.45 5.22
C ALA A 300 -19.75 14.75 6.59
N ASP A 301 -20.80 14.16 7.13
CA ASP A 301 -20.75 13.42 8.40
C ASP A 301 -19.85 12.16 8.30
N ASN A 302 -20.01 11.37 7.25
CA ASN A 302 -19.20 10.18 7.03
C ASN A 302 -17.74 10.55 6.75
N TYR A 303 -17.49 11.60 6.00
CA TYR A 303 -16.16 12.10 5.70
C TYR A 303 -15.42 12.50 6.97
N ARG A 304 -16.11 13.29 7.83
CA ARG A 304 -15.56 13.70 9.15
C ARG A 304 -15.25 12.50 10.04
N LYS A 305 -16.13 11.49 10.07
CA LYS A 305 -15.91 10.28 10.87
C LYS A 305 -14.67 9.49 10.40
N VAL A 306 -14.46 9.43 9.09
CA VAL A 306 -13.39 8.63 8.50
C VAL A 306 -12.06 9.39 8.51
N PHE A 307 -12.04 10.67 8.12
CA PHE A 307 -10.81 11.44 7.93
C PHE A 307 -10.51 12.43 9.08
N GLY A 308 -11.43 12.59 10.04
CA GLY A 308 -11.25 13.50 11.19
C GLY A 308 -11.45 14.98 10.87
N GLU A 309 -11.70 15.36 9.61
CA GLU A 309 -11.87 16.73 9.13
C GLU A 309 -13.06 16.84 8.18
N LEU A 310 -13.50 18.06 7.89
CA LEU A 310 -14.58 18.27 6.92
C LEU A 310 -14.04 18.26 5.48
N PRO A 311 -14.85 17.89 4.46
CA PRO A 311 -14.45 17.95 3.06
C PRO A 311 -13.93 19.31 2.61
N ARG A 312 -14.46 20.40 3.21
CA ARG A 312 -14.01 21.75 2.93
C ARG A 312 -12.59 21.99 3.43
N ASP A 313 -12.24 21.44 4.59
CA ASP A 313 -10.92 21.62 5.18
C ASP A 313 -9.85 20.97 4.30
N THR A 314 -10.13 19.76 3.78
CA THR A 314 -9.28 19.09 2.78
C THR A 314 -9.13 19.92 1.50
N LEU A 315 -10.24 20.47 0.97
CA LEU A 315 -10.21 21.30 -0.26
C LEU A 315 -9.43 22.59 -0.08
N MET A 316 -9.50 23.22 1.11
CA MET A 316 -8.82 24.49 1.40
C MET A 316 -7.35 24.30 1.80
N ARG A 317 -6.93 23.09 2.13
CA ARG A 317 -5.52 22.78 2.36
C ARG A 317 -4.77 22.94 1.05
N ALA A 318 -3.77 23.84 1.00
CA ALA A 318 -2.92 23.98 -0.17
C ALA A 318 -2.33 22.60 -0.51
N PRO A 319 -2.29 22.21 -1.80
CA PRO A 319 -1.64 20.97 -2.19
C PRO A 319 -0.22 20.99 -1.62
N ALA A 320 0.16 19.94 -0.91
CA ALA A 320 1.50 19.83 -0.34
C ALA A 320 2.50 20.14 -1.46
N GLN A 321 3.29 21.21 -1.28
CA GLN A 321 4.30 21.56 -2.27
C GLN A 321 5.24 20.37 -2.36
N ILE A 322 5.12 19.64 -3.46
CA ILE A 322 6.05 18.58 -3.83
C ILE A 322 7.36 19.33 -4.12
N GLY A 323 8.21 19.44 -3.10
CA GLY A 323 9.50 20.12 -3.23
C GLY A 323 10.25 19.52 -4.41
N GLN A 324 10.61 20.36 -5.37
CA GLN A 324 11.52 19.97 -6.44
C GLN A 324 12.84 19.51 -5.80
N PRO A 325 13.45 18.43 -6.27
CA PRO A 325 14.81 18.11 -5.86
C PRO A 325 15.72 19.21 -6.36
N ALA A 326 16.53 19.78 -5.43
CA ALA A 326 17.62 20.67 -5.77
C ALA A 326 18.76 19.88 -6.40
#